data_084678debcae444ce0ff60c4eff98ee4
#
_entry.id   084678debcae444ce0ff60c4eff98ee4
#
_cell.length_a   1.000
_cell.length_b   1.000
_cell.length_c   1.000
_cell.angle_alpha   90.00
_cell.angle_beta   90.00
_cell.angle_gamma   90.00
#
_symmetry.space_group_name_H-M   'P 1'
#
loop_
_entity.id
_entity.type
_entity.pdbx_description
1 polymer ?
#
loop_
_entity_poly.entity_id
_entity_poly.type
_entity_poly.pdbx_seq_one_letter_code
_entity_poly.pdbx_strand_id
1 'polypeptide(L)'
;NANEFEAWKHAVSWAIDNVGNFDNFISLPCTAPLRTKSSVFQCFETFGQKNPFVVSVTKTKYNPFFNLVRRDKQDSSINLLSPSKITRRQDAPEIFCITPIAYIAKQEEIIQRKNFWDGKIVGVEVSSDIATDIDDLNDFLFAEAVITNQNNKCLKDVN
;
A
#
# COMPACT_ATOMS: atom_id res chain seq x y z
N ASN A 1 -12.61 13.92 -8.95
CA ASN A 1 -11.46 13.07 -8.58
C ASN A 1 -11.84 11.63 -8.85
N ALA A 2 -11.21 11.02 -9.86
CA ALA A 2 -11.37 9.58 -10.09
C ALA A 2 -10.67 8.83 -8.93
N ASN A 3 -11.34 7.81 -8.40
CA ASN A 3 -10.74 6.87 -7.48
C ASN A 3 -9.65 6.09 -8.26
N GLU A 4 -8.51 5.82 -7.68
CA GLU A 4 -7.40 5.09 -8.30
C GLU A 4 -7.86 3.74 -8.91
N PHE A 5 -8.74 3.03 -8.23
CA PHE A 5 -9.28 1.76 -8.73
C PHE A 5 -10.12 1.93 -10.01
N GLU A 6 -10.86 3.03 -10.15
CA GLU A 6 -11.57 3.35 -11.39
C GLU A 6 -10.60 3.70 -12.54
N ALA A 7 -9.48 4.34 -12.22
CA ALA A 7 -8.41 4.55 -13.21
C ALA A 7 -7.78 3.23 -13.67
N TRP A 8 -7.59 2.27 -12.77
CA TRP A 8 -7.13 0.93 -13.15
C TRP A 8 -8.13 0.20 -14.04
N LYS A 9 -9.43 0.24 -13.70
CA LYS A 9 -10.49 -0.33 -14.55
C LYS A 9 -10.47 0.24 -15.95
N HIS A 10 -10.38 1.56 -16.05
CA HIS A 10 -10.31 2.24 -17.34
C HIS A 10 -9.08 1.79 -18.14
N ALA A 11 -7.90 1.77 -17.52
CA ALA A 11 -6.67 1.37 -18.17
C ALA A 11 -6.70 -0.09 -18.64
N VAL A 12 -7.22 -0.99 -17.80
CA VAL A 12 -7.36 -2.41 -18.11
C VAL A 12 -8.36 -2.61 -19.26
N SER A 13 -9.52 -1.96 -19.23
CA SER A 13 -10.50 -2.04 -20.31
C SER A 13 -9.92 -1.52 -21.62
N TRP A 14 -9.27 -0.37 -21.60
CA TRP A 14 -8.61 0.19 -22.77
C TRP A 14 -7.55 -0.77 -23.35
N ALA A 15 -6.74 -1.39 -22.49
CA ALA A 15 -5.72 -2.33 -22.93
C ALA A 15 -6.32 -3.59 -23.58
N ILE A 16 -7.40 -4.12 -23.03
CA ILE A 16 -8.13 -5.26 -23.64
C ILE A 16 -8.62 -4.89 -25.04
N ASP A 17 -9.23 -3.73 -25.20
CA ASP A 17 -9.83 -3.28 -26.46
C ASP A 17 -8.80 -2.95 -27.54
N ASN A 18 -7.59 -2.49 -27.17
CA ASN A 18 -6.61 -1.95 -28.10
C ASN A 18 -5.34 -2.79 -28.25
N VAL A 19 -5.00 -3.61 -27.23
CA VAL A 19 -3.77 -4.43 -27.22
C VAL A 19 -4.08 -5.92 -27.20
N GLY A 20 -5.17 -6.31 -26.53
CA GLY A 20 -5.59 -7.69 -26.37
C GLY A 20 -5.62 -8.14 -24.91
N ASN A 21 -6.07 -9.38 -24.68
CA ASN A 21 -6.17 -9.95 -23.35
C ASN A 21 -4.78 -10.20 -22.73
N PHE A 22 -4.72 -10.05 -21.43
CA PHE A 22 -3.55 -10.36 -20.60
C PHE A 22 -4.02 -10.97 -19.26
N ASP A 23 -3.15 -11.69 -18.58
CA ASP A 23 -3.54 -12.41 -17.37
C ASP A 23 -3.47 -11.55 -16.11
N ASN A 24 -2.46 -10.69 -16.01
CA ASN A 24 -2.09 -10.02 -14.77
C ASN A 24 -1.95 -8.52 -14.96
N PHE A 25 -2.48 -7.77 -13.99
CA PHE A 25 -2.32 -6.33 -13.85
C PHE A 25 -1.34 -6.05 -12.70
N ILE A 26 -0.42 -5.12 -12.92
CA ILE A 26 0.49 -4.63 -11.88
C ILE A 26 0.47 -3.11 -11.91
N SER A 27 0.16 -2.50 -10.75
CA SER A 27 0.36 -1.06 -10.53
C SER A 27 1.56 -0.84 -9.62
N LEU A 28 2.47 0.01 -10.06
CA LEU A 28 3.66 0.46 -9.33
C LEU A 28 3.65 1.99 -9.27
N PRO A 29 2.91 2.61 -8.34
CA PRO A 29 2.80 4.07 -8.24
C PRO A 29 4.17 4.74 -8.15
N CYS A 30 4.34 5.87 -8.83
CA CYS A 30 5.61 6.60 -8.85
C CYS A 30 5.94 7.28 -7.51
N THR A 31 4.97 7.41 -6.62
CA THR A 31 5.10 8.00 -5.29
C THR A 31 5.86 7.13 -4.27
N ALA A 32 6.27 5.92 -4.64
CA ALA A 32 7.07 5.03 -3.80
C ALA A 32 8.54 4.95 -4.27
N PRO A 33 9.37 5.97 -4.04
CA PRO A 33 10.73 6.06 -4.58
C PRO A 33 11.71 5.07 -3.95
N LEU A 34 11.43 4.59 -2.73
CA LEU A 34 12.27 3.65 -2.00
C LEU A 34 11.95 2.17 -2.31
N ARG A 35 11.04 1.94 -3.24
CA ARG A 35 10.69 0.59 -3.71
C ARG A 35 11.92 -0.18 -4.14
N THR A 36 12.05 -1.41 -3.67
CA THR A 36 13.12 -2.32 -4.07
C THR A 36 12.58 -3.42 -5.00
N LYS A 37 13.47 -3.97 -5.80
CA LYS A 37 13.15 -5.14 -6.63
C LYS A 37 12.63 -6.29 -5.77
N SER A 38 13.26 -6.58 -4.63
CA SER A 38 12.88 -7.67 -3.73
C SER A 38 11.48 -7.48 -3.14
N SER A 39 11.08 -6.24 -2.78
CA SER A 39 9.73 -5.98 -2.24
C SER A 39 8.63 -6.22 -3.27
N VAL A 40 8.87 -5.89 -4.54
CA VAL A 40 7.93 -6.19 -5.62
C VAL A 40 7.85 -7.71 -5.87
N PHE A 41 9.01 -8.39 -5.89
CA PHE A 41 9.04 -9.84 -6.07
C PHE A 41 8.33 -10.60 -4.94
N GLN A 42 8.48 -10.16 -3.69
CA GLN A 42 7.76 -10.74 -2.55
C GLN A 42 6.24 -10.68 -2.73
N CYS A 43 5.72 -9.56 -3.25
CA CYS A 43 4.30 -9.44 -3.62
C CYS A 43 3.95 -10.42 -4.75
N PHE A 44 4.83 -10.55 -5.74
CA PHE A 44 4.62 -11.42 -6.89
C PHE A 44 4.62 -12.91 -6.51
N GLU A 45 5.48 -13.34 -5.60
CA GLU A 45 5.54 -14.72 -5.09
C GLU A 45 4.26 -15.10 -4.32
N THR A 46 3.63 -14.13 -3.65
CA THR A 46 2.37 -14.36 -2.93
C THR A 46 1.17 -14.41 -3.89
N PHE A 47 1.28 -13.70 -5.03
CA PHE A 47 0.24 -13.61 -6.03
C PHE A 47 0.04 -14.94 -6.78
N GLY A 48 -1.21 -15.29 -7.12
CA GLY A 48 -1.54 -16.48 -7.90
C GLY A 48 -3.01 -16.86 -7.78
N GLN A 49 -3.34 -18.09 -8.17
CA GLN A 49 -4.74 -18.58 -8.20
C GLN A 49 -5.44 -18.51 -6.83
N LYS A 50 -4.72 -18.78 -5.75
CA LYS A 50 -5.26 -18.71 -4.39
C LYS A 50 -5.37 -17.27 -3.86
N ASN A 51 -4.57 -16.38 -4.39
CA ASN A 51 -4.45 -14.98 -4.00
C ASN A 51 -4.47 -14.08 -5.26
N PRO A 52 -5.64 -13.94 -5.90
CA PRO A 52 -5.74 -13.26 -7.19
C PRO A 52 -5.64 -11.74 -7.09
N PHE A 53 -5.63 -11.18 -5.87
CA PHE A 53 -5.37 -9.77 -5.62
C PHE A 53 -4.48 -9.60 -4.39
N VAL A 54 -3.30 -9.04 -4.60
CA VAL A 54 -2.25 -8.83 -3.59
C VAL A 54 -1.87 -7.36 -3.55
N VAL A 55 -1.66 -6.84 -2.34
CA VAL A 55 -1.21 -5.47 -2.10
C VAL A 55 -0.06 -5.47 -1.09
N SER A 56 0.85 -4.53 -1.21
CA SER A 56 1.85 -4.31 -0.19
C SER A 56 1.27 -3.58 1.03
N VAL A 57 1.68 -4.00 2.21
CA VAL A 57 1.29 -3.39 3.48
C VAL A 57 2.51 -3.24 4.39
N THR A 58 2.47 -2.28 5.31
CA THR A 58 3.49 -2.13 6.34
C THR A 58 2.86 -2.00 7.71
N LYS A 59 3.54 -2.45 8.76
CA LYS A 59 3.07 -2.25 10.14
C LYS A 59 2.99 -0.78 10.45
N THR A 60 1.90 -0.36 11.08
CA THR A 60 1.72 1.01 11.55
C THR A 60 1.79 1.12 13.07
N LYS A 61 2.37 2.21 13.56
CA LYS A 61 2.34 2.58 14.98
C LYS A 61 1.00 3.20 15.41
N TYR A 62 0.17 3.58 14.43
CA TYR A 62 -1.15 4.14 14.67
C TYR A 62 -2.20 3.03 14.74
N ASN A 63 -3.03 3.06 15.77
CA ASN A 63 -3.96 1.97 16.03
C ASN A 63 -5.37 2.54 16.27
N PRO A 64 -6.40 2.09 15.50
CA PRO A 64 -7.76 2.59 15.62
C PRO A 64 -8.42 2.31 16.97
N PHE A 65 -7.88 1.37 17.75
CA PHE A 65 -8.37 1.03 19.07
C PHE A 65 -7.77 1.89 20.20
N PHE A 66 -6.70 2.69 19.91
CA PHE A 66 -6.00 3.42 20.98
C PHE A 66 -5.66 4.87 20.67
N ASN A 67 -5.29 5.21 19.43
CA ASN A 67 -4.73 6.53 19.12
C ASN A 67 -5.16 7.13 17.78
N LEU A 68 -5.99 6.44 17.00
CA LEU A 68 -6.69 7.04 15.88
C LEU A 68 -8.10 7.45 16.31
N VAL A 69 -8.39 8.73 16.16
CA VAL A 69 -9.66 9.33 16.63
C VAL A 69 -10.37 10.06 15.51
N ARG A 70 -11.69 10.05 15.56
CA ARG A 70 -12.52 10.97 14.80
C ARG A 70 -12.78 12.21 15.67
N ARG A 71 -12.59 13.39 15.08
CA ARG A 71 -12.95 14.66 15.71
C ARG A 71 -14.29 15.14 15.15
N ASP A 72 -15.20 15.49 16.02
CA ASP A 72 -16.43 16.19 15.66
C ASP A 72 -16.12 17.63 15.23
N LYS A 73 -16.78 18.09 14.16
CA LYS A 73 -16.54 19.42 13.61
C LYS A 73 -17.27 20.53 14.39
N GLN A 74 -18.33 20.19 15.13
CA GLN A 74 -19.18 21.18 15.81
C GLN A 74 -18.61 21.54 17.18
N ASP A 75 -18.29 20.51 17.98
CA ASP A 75 -17.88 20.69 19.38
C ASP A 75 -16.42 20.33 19.65
N SER A 76 -15.69 19.86 18.63
CA SER A 76 -14.30 19.40 18.72
C SER A 76 -14.09 18.18 19.61
N SER A 77 -15.13 17.50 20.04
CA SER A 77 -15.02 16.24 20.78
C SER A 77 -14.31 15.16 19.94
N ILE A 78 -13.64 14.24 20.61
CA ILE A 78 -12.89 13.16 19.97
C ILE A 78 -13.41 11.79 20.43
N ASN A 79 -13.49 10.86 19.48
CA ASN A 79 -13.87 9.48 19.74
C ASN A 79 -12.91 8.54 19.00
N LEU A 80 -12.60 7.39 19.60
CA LEU A 80 -11.80 6.36 18.93
C LEU A 80 -12.44 5.97 17.61
N LEU A 81 -11.62 5.75 16.58
CA LEU A 81 -12.08 5.34 15.26
C LEU A 81 -12.77 3.96 15.30
N SER A 82 -12.25 3.04 16.12
CA SER A 82 -12.82 1.71 16.39
C SER A 82 -12.92 1.48 17.90
N PRO A 83 -13.99 1.91 18.55
CA PRO A 83 -14.22 1.61 19.97
C PRO A 83 -14.28 0.10 20.19
N SER A 84 -13.55 -0.41 21.19
CA SER A 84 -13.55 -1.82 21.55
C SER A 84 -13.38 -2.01 23.05
N LYS A 85 -13.59 -3.23 23.54
CA LYS A 85 -13.30 -3.62 24.92
C LYS A 85 -11.82 -3.96 25.16
N ILE A 86 -10.97 -3.81 24.16
CA ILE A 86 -9.53 -4.09 24.25
C ILE A 86 -8.90 -2.98 25.08
N THR A 87 -8.28 -3.35 26.21
CA THR A 87 -7.64 -2.41 27.15
C THR A 87 -6.11 -2.44 27.07
N ARG A 88 -5.54 -3.50 26.53
CA ARG A 88 -4.08 -3.67 26.43
C ARG A 88 -3.66 -3.69 24.97
N ARG A 89 -2.54 -3.04 24.64
CA ARG A 89 -2.01 -3.01 23.26
C ARG A 89 -1.66 -4.39 22.73
N GLN A 90 -1.16 -5.28 23.57
CA GLN A 90 -0.80 -6.65 23.19
C GLN A 90 -2.00 -7.54 22.83
N ASP A 91 -3.20 -7.17 23.28
CA ASP A 91 -4.44 -7.89 23.00
C ASP A 91 -5.14 -7.38 21.72
N ALA A 92 -4.63 -6.28 21.16
CA ALA A 92 -5.17 -5.71 19.92
C ALA A 92 -4.66 -6.47 18.70
N PRO A 93 -5.48 -6.59 17.66
CA PRO A 93 -5.01 -7.12 16.39
C PRO A 93 -3.88 -6.27 15.82
N GLU A 94 -2.97 -6.90 15.08
CA GLU A 94 -1.96 -6.18 14.31
C GLU A 94 -2.62 -5.30 13.25
N ILE A 95 -2.14 -4.07 13.13
CA ILE A 95 -2.68 -3.09 12.18
C ILE A 95 -1.61 -2.74 11.15
N PHE A 96 -2.04 -2.72 9.91
CA PHE A 96 -1.19 -2.41 8.77
C PHE A 96 -1.77 -1.23 7.98
N CYS A 97 -0.89 -0.47 7.34
CA CYS A 97 -1.24 0.49 6.30
C CYS A 97 -0.94 -0.11 4.93
N ILE A 98 -1.81 0.10 3.95
CA ILE A 98 -1.49 -0.16 2.54
C ILE A 98 -0.38 0.81 2.12
N THR A 99 0.56 0.30 1.32
CA THR A 99 1.66 1.11 0.78
C THR A 99 1.70 1.02 -0.74
N PRO A 100 2.16 2.07 -1.45
CA PRO A 100 2.20 2.08 -2.91
C PRO A 100 3.42 1.33 -3.50
N ILE A 101 3.94 0.33 -2.79
CA ILE A 101 5.07 -0.47 -3.28
C ILE A 101 4.64 -1.33 -4.47
N ALA A 102 3.55 -2.09 -4.34
CA ALA A 102 2.98 -2.86 -5.43
C ALA A 102 1.52 -3.23 -5.17
N TYR A 103 0.73 -3.19 -6.23
CA TYR A 103 -0.60 -3.77 -6.33
C TYR A 103 -0.57 -4.77 -7.49
N ILE A 104 -0.92 -6.02 -7.24
CA ILE A 104 -0.89 -7.09 -8.25
C ILE A 104 -2.24 -7.79 -8.24
N ALA A 105 -2.88 -7.88 -9.39
CA ALA A 105 -4.18 -8.50 -9.50
C ALA A 105 -4.30 -9.32 -10.81
N LYS A 106 -5.18 -10.30 -10.81
CA LYS A 106 -5.69 -10.87 -12.06
C LYS A 106 -6.48 -9.78 -12.79
N GLN A 107 -6.40 -9.75 -14.12
CA GLN A 107 -7.17 -8.83 -14.96
C GLN A 107 -8.66 -8.87 -14.62
N GLU A 108 -9.22 -10.07 -14.45
CA GLU A 108 -10.61 -10.30 -14.10
C GLU A 108 -11.02 -9.67 -12.76
N GLU A 109 -10.12 -9.68 -11.76
CA GLU A 109 -10.35 -9.02 -10.46
C GLU A 109 -10.53 -7.51 -10.60
N ILE A 110 -9.78 -6.87 -11.50
CA ILE A 110 -9.92 -5.43 -11.75
C ILE A 110 -11.26 -5.13 -12.43
N ILE A 111 -11.66 -5.94 -13.41
CA ILE A 111 -12.87 -5.68 -14.21
C ILE A 111 -14.15 -6.01 -13.43
N GLN A 112 -14.17 -7.15 -12.70
CA GLN A 112 -15.41 -7.67 -12.10
C GLN A 112 -15.75 -7.02 -10.77
N ARG A 113 -14.77 -6.50 -10.00
CA ARG A 113 -15.03 -5.89 -8.70
C ARG A 113 -15.80 -4.58 -8.83
N LYS A 114 -16.75 -4.37 -7.94
CA LYS A 114 -17.50 -3.10 -7.83
C LYS A 114 -16.64 -1.96 -7.29
N ASN A 115 -15.72 -2.28 -6.38
CA ASN A 115 -14.78 -1.35 -5.78
C ASN A 115 -13.53 -2.11 -5.31
N PHE A 116 -12.50 -1.39 -4.89
CA PHE A 116 -11.24 -1.97 -4.41
C PHE A 116 -11.43 -3.05 -3.33
N TRP A 117 -12.36 -2.85 -2.39
CA TRP A 117 -12.58 -3.73 -1.25
C TRP A 117 -13.55 -4.90 -1.54
N ASP A 118 -14.04 -5.02 -2.75
CA ASP A 118 -14.93 -6.10 -3.13
C ASP A 118 -14.15 -7.41 -3.31
N GLY A 119 -14.39 -8.38 -2.41
CA GLY A 119 -13.72 -9.67 -2.41
C GLY A 119 -12.42 -9.73 -1.57
N LYS A 120 -11.68 -10.83 -1.71
CA LYS A 120 -10.46 -11.08 -0.94
C LYS A 120 -9.28 -10.28 -1.49
N ILE A 121 -8.59 -9.57 -0.60
CA ILE A 121 -7.29 -8.94 -0.86
C ILE A 121 -6.28 -9.52 0.13
N VAL A 122 -5.09 -9.84 -0.32
CA VAL A 122 -4.00 -10.35 0.52
C VAL A 122 -2.94 -9.28 0.67
N GLY A 123 -2.64 -8.91 1.93
CA GLY A 123 -1.56 -8.00 2.27
C GLY A 123 -0.22 -8.72 2.35
N VAL A 124 0.80 -8.21 1.68
CA VAL A 124 2.20 -8.65 1.82
C VAL A 124 2.95 -7.61 2.61
N GLU A 125 3.46 -8.02 3.77
CA GLU A 125 4.21 -7.11 4.65
C GLU A 125 5.56 -6.76 4.03
N VAL A 126 5.81 -5.46 3.92
CA VAL A 126 7.09 -4.87 3.51
C VAL A 126 7.67 -4.03 4.64
N SER A 127 8.99 -3.84 4.64
CA SER A 127 9.66 -3.00 5.65
C SER A 127 9.14 -1.57 5.61
N SER A 128 8.95 -0.97 6.78
CA SER A 128 8.58 0.44 6.93
C SER A 128 9.61 1.40 6.33
N ASP A 129 10.86 0.97 6.24
CA ASP A 129 11.97 1.81 5.73
C ASP A 129 11.83 2.12 4.23
N ILE A 130 11.10 1.28 3.49
CA ILE A 130 10.87 1.45 2.06
C ILE A 130 9.42 1.83 1.72
N ALA A 131 8.55 1.88 2.73
CA ALA A 131 7.10 2.07 2.56
C ALA A 131 6.69 3.55 2.47
N THR A 132 7.63 4.44 2.14
CA THR A 132 7.35 5.87 1.98
C THR A 132 6.49 6.10 0.74
N ASP A 133 5.39 6.84 0.95
CA ASP A 133 4.54 7.41 -0.09
C ASP A 133 4.79 8.93 -0.10
N ILE A 134 5.13 9.50 -1.25
CA ILE A 134 5.37 10.94 -1.37
C ILE A 134 4.05 11.65 -1.64
N ASP A 135 3.46 12.18 -0.58
CA ASP A 135 2.28 13.05 -0.62
C ASP A 135 2.64 14.53 -0.48
N ASP A 136 3.74 14.84 0.22
CA ASP A 136 4.19 16.19 0.47
C ASP A 136 5.72 16.36 0.38
N LEU A 137 6.19 17.60 0.61
CA LEU A 137 7.62 17.93 0.58
C LEU A 137 8.42 17.22 1.68
N ASN A 138 7.84 16.95 2.85
CA ASN A 138 8.54 16.27 3.94
C ASN A 138 8.80 14.81 3.58
N ASP A 139 7.84 14.15 2.93
CA ASP A 139 8.01 12.77 2.43
C ASP A 139 9.12 12.72 1.38
N PHE A 140 9.15 13.71 0.48
CA PHE A 140 10.21 13.83 -0.52
C PHE A 140 11.59 14.00 0.12
N LEU A 141 11.75 14.92 1.07
CA LEU A 141 13.00 15.17 1.78
C LEU A 141 13.44 13.94 2.59
N PHE A 142 12.49 13.23 3.18
CA PHE A 142 12.78 11.97 3.86
C PHE A 142 13.31 10.91 2.89
N ALA A 143 12.65 10.72 1.75
CA ALA A 143 13.08 9.76 0.73
C ALA A 143 14.48 10.12 0.17
N GLU A 144 14.74 11.40 -0.10
CA GLU A 144 16.05 11.89 -0.54
C GLU A 144 17.15 11.60 0.48
N ALA A 145 16.89 11.85 1.77
CA ALA A 145 17.83 11.55 2.85
C ALA A 145 18.15 10.06 2.94
N VAL A 146 17.14 9.19 2.81
CA VAL A 146 17.33 7.73 2.82
C VAL A 146 18.22 7.27 1.66
N ILE A 147 17.92 7.72 0.43
CA ILE A 147 18.70 7.38 -0.77
C ILE A 147 20.14 7.86 -0.65
N THR A 148 20.35 9.10 -0.20
CA THR A 148 21.68 9.68 -0.02
C THR A 148 22.49 8.89 1.00
N ASN A 149 21.89 8.50 2.12
CA ASN A 149 22.57 7.68 3.13
C ASN A 149 22.91 6.28 2.64
N GLN A 150 22.08 5.65 1.83
CA GLN A 150 22.35 4.36 1.21
C GLN A 150 23.55 4.44 0.25
N ASN A 151 23.59 5.46 -0.59
CA ASN A 151 24.70 5.71 -1.53
C ASN A 151 26.03 5.94 -0.78
N ASN A 152 26.00 6.71 0.31
CA ASN A 152 27.18 6.98 1.12
C ASN A 152 27.73 5.71 1.86
N LYS A 153 26.87 4.76 2.23
CA LYS A 153 27.28 3.47 2.77
C LYS A 153 27.96 2.61 1.71
N CYS A 154 27.34 2.51 0.53
CA CYS A 154 27.90 1.73 -0.59
C CYS A 154 29.30 2.22 -1.01
N LEU A 155 29.58 3.53 -0.94
CA LEU A 155 30.89 4.11 -1.26
C LEU A 155 31.95 3.83 -0.17
N LYS A 156 31.56 3.58 1.09
CA LYS A 156 32.47 3.24 2.19
C LYS A 156 32.87 1.77 2.21
N ASP A 157 32.03 0.90 1.66
CA ASP A 157 32.26 -0.55 1.60
C ASP A 157 33.14 -0.95 0.39
N VAL A 158 33.52 -0.01 -0.47
CA VAL A 158 34.37 -0.21 -1.67
C VAL A 158 35.82 0.27 -1.46
N ASN A 159 36.13 0.89 -0.33
CA ASN A 159 37.49 1.33 0.06
C ASN A 159 38.01 0.48 1.23
#